data_7b8755489c1d579fbc0344e7b5ef5e98
#
_entry.id   7b8755489c1d579fbc0344e7b5ef5e98
#
_cell.length_a   1.000
_cell.length_b   1.000
_cell.length_c   1.000
_cell.angle_alpha   90.00
_cell.angle_beta   90.00
_cell.angle_gamma   90.00
#
_symmetry.space_group_name_H-M   'P 1'
#
loop_
_entity.id
_entity.type
_entity.pdbx_description
1 polymer ?
#
loop_
_entity_poly.entity_id
_entity_poly.type
_entity_poly.pdbx_seq_one_letter_code
_entity_poly.pdbx_strand_id
1 'polypeptide(L)'
;MKIFTSAQIHELDRYTIEHEPIKSIDLMERAAKAITRAITEEWSTHTPIVVFAGPGNNGGDALAVARLLINEGYKVNTFLFNITNHLSEDCVTNRQRLLDSKHAKDFTEITAKFDPPELTADTLVIDGLFGSGLNKPLAGGFASLVKYINQSPAKIVSIDVPSGLMAEDNTYNVRANIIHATLTLTLHERKLSFLFADAQQFIGRLKVLDIRLNQEFIQKTEAQYYLLEENDIRSRLLHRDDFSHKGDMGNALIIAGSYGMSGAAILATRACLRSGVGKVTVHTPKKNYDIMQISVPEAILQMDHEETAFTEAVDTDDFDALAIGPGLGRQEPTAIAMIAQIRRAQCPIVTDADALNILASHRAWMQQLPKGIIMTPHAKELDRLTGSPANADYERLQRTCELAKSLQAYIILKGHNSALCLPNGNVIFNSTGNSGMATAGSGDVLTGIITALLARGYHQQNACMVGMYLHGLAGDLAAKVLGKESLVAGDIINFLPEAFKLLDD
;
A
#
# COMPACT_ATOMS: atom_id res chain seq x y z
N MET A 1 3.73 -8.57 7.97
CA MET A 1 2.38 -9.17 8.10
C MET A 1 1.92 -9.76 6.77
N LYS A 2 1.29 -10.95 6.73
CA LYS A 2 0.66 -11.52 5.53
C LYS A 2 -0.67 -10.84 5.24
N ILE A 3 -1.04 -10.72 3.96
CA ILE A 3 -2.37 -10.28 3.52
C ILE A 3 -2.99 -11.43 2.75
N PHE A 4 -4.07 -11.98 3.28
CA PHE A 4 -4.75 -13.12 2.71
C PHE A 4 -5.84 -12.69 1.71
N THR A 5 -6.09 -13.53 0.72
CA THR A 5 -7.26 -13.43 -0.15
C THR A 5 -8.53 -13.82 0.61
N SER A 6 -9.70 -13.41 0.12
CA SER A 6 -10.99 -13.81 0.71
C SER A 6 -11.13 -15.32 0.84
N ALA A 7 -10.63 -16.09 -0.12
CA ALA A 7 -10.62 -17.55 -0.05
C ALA A 7 -9.76 -18.06 1.11
N GLN A 8 -8.57 -17.51 1.31
CA GLN A 8 -7.69 -17.88 2.41
C GLN A 8 -8.23 -17.44 3.77
N ILE A 9 -8.94 -16.30 3.84
CA ILE A 9 -9.63 -15.86 5.07
C ILE A 9 -10.72 -16.88 5.46
N HIS A 10 -11.53 -17.34 4.51
CA HIS A 10 -12.53 -18.38 4.78
C HIS A 10 -11.90 -19.71 5.23
N GLU A 11 -10.75 -20.07 4.68
CA GLU A 11 -10.01 -21.25 5.15
C GLU A 11 -9.46 -21.06 6.56
N LEU A 12 -8.98 -19.88 6.89
CA LEU A 12 -8.47 -19.53 8.22
C LEU A 12 -9.60 -19.57 9.27
N ASP A 13 -10.79 -19.06 8.94
CA ASP A 13 -11.97 -19.16 9.81
C ASP A 13 -12.34 -20.63 10.07
N ARG A 14 -12.44 -21.43 9.00
CA ARG A 14 -12.73 -22.85 9.10
C ARG A 14 -11.69 -23.58 9.94
N TYR A 15 -10.40 -23.35 9.67
CA TYR A 15 -9.31 -23.96 10.43
C TYR A 15 -9.35 -23.55 11.90
N THR A 16 -9.67 -22.31 12.20
CA THR A 16 -9.80 -21.82 13.58
C THR A 16 -10.94 -22.53 14.30
N ILE A 17 -12.11 -22.67 13.65
CA ILE A 17 -13.27 -23.37 14.20
C ILE A 17 -12.93 -24.83 14.52
N GLU A 18 -12.24 -25.52 13.61
CA GLU A 18 -11.88 -26.95 13.75
C GLU A 18 -10.82 -27.19 14.84
N HIS A 19 -9.83 -26.28 14.99
CA HIS A 19 -8.66 -26.49 15.87
C HIS A 19 -8.76 -25.83 17.24
N GLU A 20 -9.59 -24.79 17.39
CA GLU A 20 -9.92 -24.24 18.71
C GLU A 20 -11.12 -24.93 19.39
N PRO A 21 -11.64 -26.00 18.86
CA PRO A 21 -12.96 -26.64 18.96
C PRO A 21 -14.09 -25.70 19.42
N ILE A 22 -14.26 -24.59 18.69
CA ILE A 22 -15.34 -23.62 18.90
C ILE A 22 -16.38 -23.74 17.78
N LYS A 23 -17.61 -23.34 18.07
CA LYS A 23 -18.63 -23.26 17.03
C LYS A 23 -18.47 -22.00 16.19
N SER A 24 -18.86 -22.04 14.90
CA SER A 24 -18.88 -20.88 14.01
C SER A 24 -19.58 -19.67 14.63
N ILE A 25 -20.74 -19.91 15.25
CA ILE A 25 -21.51 -18.87 15.94
C ILE A 25 -20.78 -18.24 17.13
N ASP A 26 -19.82 -18.93 17.76
CA ASP A 26 -19.04 -18.41 18.88
C ASP A 26 -17.86 -17.56 18.36
N LEU A 27 -17.29 -17.91 17.19
CA LEU A 27 -16.32 -17.07 16.50
C LEU A 27 -16.99 -15.74 16.04
N MET A 28 -18.18 -15.83 15.44
CA MET A 28 -18.99 -14.65 15.08
C MET A 28 -19.34 -13.79 16.30
N GLU A 29 -19.68 -14.39 17.44
CA GLU A 29 -19.93 -13.65 18.69
C GLU A 29 -18.67 -12.94 19.20
N ARG A 30 -17.47 -13.53 19.01
CA ARG A 30 -16.17 -12.90 19.31
C ARG A 30 -15.94 -11.69 18.43
N ALA A 31 -16.22 -11.79 17.13
CA ALA A 31 -16.14 -10.68 16.18
C ALA A 31 -17.12 -9.55 16.54
N ALA A 32 -18.39 -9.90 16.78
CA ALA A 32 -19.43 -8.95 17.16
C ALA A 32 -19.09 -8.18 18.44
N LYS A 33 -18.51 -8.83 19.46
CA LYS A 33 -18.04 -8.17 20.69
C LYS A 33 -16.91 -7.17 20.41
N ALA A 34 -15.96 -7.51 19.53
CA ALA A 34 -14.88 -6.60 19.16
C ALA A 34 -15.43 -5.36 18.41
N ILE A 35 -16.36 -5.57 17.48
CA ILE A 35 -17.05 -4.50 16.74
C ILE A 35 -17.86 -3.61 17.70
N THR A 36 -18.68 -4.22 18.57
CA THR A 36 -19.50 -3.48 19.55
C THR A 36 -18.63 -2.60 20.43
N ARG A 37 -17.53 -3.14 20.98
CA ARG A 37 -16.58 -2.39 21.79
C ARG A 37 -15.99 -1.20 21.01
N ALA A 38 -15.60 -1.40 19.75
CA ALA A 38 -15.06 -0.32 18.92
C ALA A 38 -16.09 0.80 18.66
N ILE A 39 -17.38 0.45 18.56
CA ILE A 39 -18.48 1.42 18.40
C ILE A 39 -18.72 2.16 19.72
N THR A 40 -18.81 1.47 20.85
CA THR A 40 -19.11 2.09 22.15
C THR A 40 -17.97 2.98 22.69
N GLU A 41 -16.74 2.81 22.19
CA GLU A 41 -15.61 3.72 22.45
C GLU A 41 -15.81 5.10 21.79
N GLU A 42 -16.59 5.20 20.69
CA GLU A 42 -16.73 6.44 19.90
C GLU A 42 -18.13 7.08 20.00
N TRP A 43 -19.16 6.29 20.21
CA TRP A 43 -20.56 6.77 20.25
C TRP A 43 -21.24 6.45 21.57
N SER A 44 -21.96 7.41 22.12
CA SER A 44 -22.69 7.24 23.36
C SER A 44 -24.07 6.58 23.15
N THR A 45 -24.70 6.08 24.23
CA THR A 45 -26.05 5.48 24.22
C THR A 45 -27.18 6.43 23.76
N HIS A 46 -26.91 7.74 23.65
CA HIS A 46 -27.85 8.71 23.09
C HIS A 46 -27.92 8.72 21.58
N THR A 47 -26.92 8.14 20.92
CA THR A 47 -26.86 8.07 19.46
C THR A 47 -27.88 7.06 18.93
N PRO A 48 -28.84 7.47 18.09
CA PRO A 48 -29.78 6.54 17.46
C PRO A 48 -29.01 5.71 16.40
N ILE A 49 -29.21 4.39 16.45
CA ILE A 49 -28.47 3.46 15.56
C ILE A 49 -29.47 2.80 14.61
N VAL A 50 -29.10 2.74 13.33
CA VAL A 50 -29.82 1.99 12.30
C VAL A 50 -28.88 0.94 11.72
N VAL A 51 -29.25 -0.34 11.81
CA VAL A 51 -28.47 -1.47 11.32
C VAL A 51 -29.11 -2.03 10.05
N PHE A 52 -28.33 -2.10 8.98
CA PHE A 52 -28.70 -2.77 7.74
C PHE A 52 -27.93 -4.10 7.63
N ALA A 53 -28.60 -5.21 7.84
CA ALA A 53 -28.05 -6.55 7.82
C ALA A 53 -28.38 -7.28 6.52
N GLY A 54 -27.37 -7.85 5.86
CA GLY A 54 -27.55 -8.71 4.68
C GLY A 54 -27.88 -10.15 5.03
N PRO A 55 -28.08 -11.02 4.04
CA PRO A 55 -28.48 -12.42 4.26
C PRO A 55 -27.32 -13.35 4.65
N GLY A 56 -26.07 -12.91 4.47
CA GLY A 56 -24.87 -13.72 4.73
C GLY A 56 -24.29 -13.55 6.13
N ASN A 57 -23.05 -14.02 6.31
CA ASN A 57 -22.36 -13.94 7.61
C ASN A 57 -22.15 -12.50 8.10
N ASN A 58 -21.85 -11.56 7.19
CA ASN A 58 -21.74 -10.14 7.56
C ASN A 58 -23.04 -9.58 8.16
N GLY A 59 -24.21 -10.03 7.63
CA GLY A 59 -25.49 -9.76 8.24
C GLY A 59 -25.65 -10.44 9.61
N GLY A 60 -25.14 -11.64 9.76
CA GLY A 60 -25.08 -12.35 11.05
C GLY A 60 -24.28 -11.56 12.10
N ASP A 61 -23.11 -11.03 11.73
CA ASP A 61 -22.30 -10.14 12.57
C ASP A 61 -23.09 -8.88 12.96
N ALA A 62 -23.75 -8.25 11.98
CA ALA A 62 -24.55 -7.05 12.21
C ALA A 62 -25.73 -7.28 13.17
N LEU A 63 -26.42 -8.42 13.07
CA LEU A 63 -27.48 -8.81 13.99
C LEU A 63 -26.95 -9.08 15.41
N ALA A 64 -25.80 -9.71 15.53
CA ALA A 64 -25.14 -9.92 16.82
C ALA A 64 -24.72 -8.58 17.45
N VAL A 65 -24.13 -7.68 16.66
CA VAL A 65 -23.76 -6.32 17.08
C VAL A 65 -25.02 -5.53 17.54
N ALA A 66 -26.11 -5.58 16.75
CA ALA A 66 -27.36 -4.95 17.13
C ALA A 66 -27.85 -5.43 18.50
N ARG A 67 -27.88 -6.74 18.74
CA ARG A 67 -28.27 -7.34 20.02
C ARG A 67 -27.36 -6.90 21.17
N LEU A 68 -26.05 -6.86 20.95
CA LEU A 68 -25.10 -6.45 21.98
C LEU A 68 -25.26 -4.96 22.33
N LEU A 69 -25.42 -4.07 21.34
CA LEU A 69 -25.66 -2.65 21.54
C LEU A 69 -26.98 -2.39 22.28
N ILE A 70 -28.06 -3.13 21.98
CA ILE A 70 -29.30 -3.06 22.70
C ILE A 70 -29.10 -3.44 24.17
N ASN A 71 -28.34 -4.49 24.45
CA ASN A 71 -28.02 -4.91 25.82
C ASN A 71 -27.24 -3.85 26.63
N GLU A 72 -26.44 -3.03 25.91
CA GLU A 72 -25.70 -1.90 26.50
C GLU A 72 -26.54 -0.60 26.58
N GLY A 73 -27.82 -0.66 26.20
CA GLY A 73 -28.78 0.46 26.38
C GLY A 73 -28.90 1.40 25.17
N TYR A 74 -28.33 1.04 24.00
CA TYR A 74 -28.51 1.82 22.77
C TYR A 74 -29.93 1.64 22.19
N LYS A 75 -30.43 2.67 21.51
CA LYS A 75 -31.63 2.60 20.68
C LYS A 75 -31.25 2.15 19.29
N VAL A 76 -31.63 0.93 18.91
CA VAL A 76 -31.18 0.29 17.64
C VAL A 76 -32.40 -0.13 16.84
N ASN A 77 -32.53 0.39 15.62
CA ASN A 77 -33.45 -0.10 14.59
C ASN A 77 -32.71 -1.05 13.66
N THR A 78 -33.19 -2.27 13.50
CA THR A 78 -32.49 -3.31 12.73
C THR A 78 -33.35 -3.78 11.56
N PHE A 79 -32.77 -3.76 10.36
CA PHE A 79 -33.39 -4.22 9.12
C PHE A 79 -32.58 -5.38 8.54
N LEU A 80 -33.17 -6.57 8.48
CA LEU A 80 -32.58 -7.76 7.87
C LEU A 80 -33.15 -7.98 6.46
N PHE A 81 -32.30 -7.98 5.44
CA PHE A 81 -32.70 -8.17 4.04
C PHE A 81 -32.67 -9.66 3.67
N ASN A 82 -33.80 -10.32 3.73
CA ASN A 82 -34.02 -11.74 3.37
C ASN A 82 -34.80 -11.86 2.05
N ILE A 83 -34.34 -11.17 0.99
CA ILE A 83 -35.06 -11.06 -0.30
C ILE A 83 -35.14 -12.42 -1.02
N THR A 84 -34.12 -13.25 -0.91
CA THR A 84 -34.04 -14.56 -1.58
C THR A 84 -34.55 -15.72 -0.72
N ASN A 85 -35.05 -15.43 0.48
CA ASN A 85 -35.43 -16.40 1.49
C ASN A 85 -34.31 -17.43 1.79
N HIS A 86 -33.06 -16.96 1.76
CA HIS A 86 -31.87 -17.76 2.06
C HIS A 86 -30.92 -16.94 2.94
N LEU A 87 -30.81 -17.36 4.19
CA LEU A 87 -29.87 -16.78 5.17
C LEU A 87 -28.76 -17.80 5.47
N SER A 88 -27.56 -17.32 5.81
CA SER A 88 -26.54 -18.21 6.36
C SER A 88 -26.96 -18.76 7.73
N GLU A 89 -26.41 -19.92 8.13
CA GLU A 89 -26.77 -20.59 9.38
C GLU A 89 -26.55 -19.68 10.61
N ASP A 90 -25.45 -18.96 10.65
CA ASP A 90 -25.13 -18.04 11.74
C ASP A 90 -26.04 -16.79 11.71
N CYS A 91 -26.43 -16.33 10.51
CA CYS A 91 -27.41 -15.26 10.37
C CYS A 91 -28.78 -15.68 10.91
N VAL A 92 -29.25 -16.88 10.60
CA VAL A 92 -30.50 -17.46 11.17
C VAL A 92 -30.41 -17.53 12.70
N THR A 93 -29.29 -18.01 13.22
CA THR A 93 -29.08 -18.12 14.67
C THR A 93 -29.09 -16.76 15.35
N ASN A 94 -28.40 -15.77 14.81
CA ASN A 94 -28.37 -14.40 15.39
C ASN A 94 -29.70 -13.66 15.23
N ARG A 95 -30.43 -13.90 14.11
CA ARG A 95 -31.81 -13.43 13.96
C ARG A 95 -32.69 -13.94 15.10
N GLN A 96 -32.63 -15.23 15.41
CA GLN A 96 -33.41 -15.82 16.49
C GLN A 96 -33.00 -15.27 17.85
N ARG A 97 -31.70 -15.17 18.13
CA ARG A 97 -31.18 -14.57 19.38
C ARG A 97 -31.62 -13.13 19.56
N LEU A 98 -31.73 -12.32 18.48
CA LEU A 98 -32.23 -10.97 18.54
C LEU A 98 -33.73 -10.92 18.81
N LEU A 99 -34.53 -11.79 18.18
CA LEU A 99 -35.97 -11.91 18.38
C LEU A 99 -36.34 -12.36 19.80
N ASP A 100 -35.55 -13.27 20.37
CA ASP A 100 -35.76 -13.78 21.74
C ASP A 100 -35.38 -12.74 22.82
N SER A 101 -34.65 -11.68 22.41
CA SER A 101 -34.32 -10.60 23.33
C SER A 101 -35.56 -9.78 23.66
N LYS A 102 -35.70 -9.29 24.93
CA LYS A 102 -36.83 -8.49 25.37
C LYS A 102 -37.01 -7.15 24.63
N HIS A 103 -36.09 -6.85 23.71
CA HIS A 103 -35.97 -5.58 23.02
C HIS A 103 -36.13 -5.67 21.47
N ALA A 104 -36.75 -6.76 20.98
CA ALA A 104 -37.04 -6.99 19.56
C ALA A 104 -38.02 -6.02 18.89
N LYS A 105 -38.42 -4.94 19.57
CA LYS A 105 -39.49 -4.04 19.10
C LYS A 105 -39.15 -3.33 17.80
N ASP A 106 -37.88 -3.11 17.54
CA ASP A 106 -37.35 -2.33 16.41
C ASP A 106 -36.57 -3.21 15.41
N PHE A 107 -37.00 -4.46 15.25
CA PHE A 107 -36.51 -5.39 14.24
C PHE A 107 -37.51 -5.57 13.11
N THR A 108 -37.05 -5.44 11.86
CA THR A 108 -37.88 -5.66 10.67
C THR A 108 -37.12 -6.58 9.68
N GLU A 109 -37.76 -7.66 9.27
CA GLU A 109 -37.27 -8.53 8.21
C GLU A 109 -37.88 -8.10 6.86
N ILE A 110 -37.03 -7.80 5.88
CA ILE A 110 -37.39 -7.29 4.57
C ILE A 110 -37.33 -8.44 3.57
N THR A 111 -38.47 -8.82 3.04
CA THR A 111 -38.61 -9.92 2.04
C THR A 111 -39.08 -9.42 0.68
N ALA A 112 -39.47 -8.14 0.57
CA ALA A 112 -39.98 -7.56 -0.65
C ALA A 112 -39.63 -6.05 -0.73
N LYS A 113 -40.61 -5.20 -0.92
CA LYS A 113 -40.44 -3.73 -0.97
C LYS A 113 -40.02 -3.20 0.39
N PHE A 114 -39.03 -2.33 0.40
CA PHE A 114 -38.52 -1.64 1.57
C PHE A 114 -38.68 -0.14 1.44
N ASP A 115 -39.19 0.47 2.51
CA ASP A 115 -39.25 1.92 2.66
C ASP A 115 -38.27 2.30 3.78
N PRO A 116 -37.12 2.91 3.44
CA PRO A 116 -36.05 3.13 4.39
C PRO A 116 -36.43 4.22 5.41
N PRO A 117 -36.01 4.08 6.68
CA PRO A 117 -36.23 5.09 7.71
C PRO A 117 -35.43 6.37 7.36
N GLU A 118 -35.87 7.51 7.90
CA GLU A 118 -35.13 8.75 7.83
C GLU A 118 -33.77 8.60 8.54
N LEU A 119 -32.68 9.02 7.86
CA LEU A 119 -31.30 9.01 8.38
C LEU A 119 -30.83 10.45 8.54
N THR A 120 -30.70 10.89 9.78
CA THR A 120 -30.28 12.26 10.14
C THR A 120 -28.79 12.35 10.43
N ALA A 121 -28.26 13.55 10.62
CA ALA A 121 -26.86 13.77 11.01
C ALA A 121 -26.49 13.16 12.38
N ASP A 122 -27.45 12.94 13.24
CA ASP A 122 -27.27 12.32 14.56
C ASP A 122 -27.34 10.78 14.50
N THR A 123 -27.79 10.23 13.37
CA THR A 123 -27.93 8.78 13.18
C THR A 123 -26.57 8.13 12.91
N LEU A 124 -26.31 7.02 13.58
CA LEU A 124 -25.24 6.09 13.23
C LEU A 124 -25.82 4.94 12.42
N VAL A 125 -25.37 4.79 11.19
CA VAL A 125 -25.68 3.63 10.35
C VAL A 125 -24.62 2.57 10.54
N ILE A 126 -25.03 1.34 10.81
CA ILE A 126 -24.17 0.16 10.78
C ILE A 126 -24.47 -0.59 9.49
N ASP A 127 -23.49 -0.61 8.60
CA ASP A 127 -23.51 -1.32 7.33
C ASP A 127 -22.94 -2.74 7.52
N GLY A 128 -23.83 -3.72 7.55
CA GLY A 128 -23.54 -5.15 7.57
C GLY A 128 -24.22 -5.89 6.43
N LEU A 129 -24.42 -5.23 5.26
CA LEU A 129 -25.10 -5.86 4.14
C LEU A 129 -24.23 -6.93 3.49
N PHE A 130 -22.97 -6.59 3.12
CA PHE A 130 -22.01 -7.51 2.48
C PHE A 130 -20.60 -7.25 3.00
N GLY A 131 -19.85 -8.31 3.25
CA GLY A 131 -18.45 -8.25 3.67
C GLY A 131 -17.50 -8.76 2.59
N SER A 132 -16.37 -9.35 3.01
CA SER A 132 -15.28 -9.84 2.14
C SER A 132 -15.68 -10.95 1.16
N GLY A 133 -16.80 -11.61 1.36
CA GLY A 133 -17.33 -12.61 0.42
C GLY A 133 -18.01 -12.06 -0.84
N LEU A 134 -18.12 -10.74 -0.99
CA LEU A 134 -18.71 -10.14 -2.18
C LEU A 134 -17.79 -10.29 -3.40
N ASN A 135 -18.30 -10.88 -4.49
CA ASN A 135 -17.51 -11.19 -5.69
C ASN A 135 -18.09 -10.61 -6.99
N LYS A 136 -19.11 -9.77 -6.91
CA LYS A 136 -19.72 -9.08 -8.06
C LYS A 136 -20.34 -7.75 -7.62
N PRO A 137 -20.46 -6.77 -8.53
CA PRO A 137 -21.05 -5.47 -8.23
C PRO A 137 -22.47 -5.59 -7.69
N LEU A 138 -22.83 -4.73 -6.73
CA LEU A 138 -24.20 -4.64 -6.25
C LEU A 138 -25.13 -4.09 -7.33
N ALA A 139 -26.34 -4.63 -7.38
CA ALA A 139 -27.37 -4.26 -8.33
C ALA A 139 -28.77 -4.21 -7.66
N GLY A 140 -29.78 -3.72 -8.40
CA GLY A 140 -31.18 -3.72 -7.97
C GLY A 140 -31.41 -2.98 -6.64
N GLY A 141 -32.20 -3.58 -5.75
CA GLY A 141 -32.60 -2.98 -4.48
C GLY A 141 -31.42 -2.65 -3.55
N PHE A 142 -30.37 -3.49 -3.50
CA PHE A 142 -29.18 -3.21 -2.69
C PHE A 142 -28.39 -2.00 -3.23
N ALA A 143 -28.28 -1.84 -4.53
CA ALA A 143 -27.66 -0.66 -5.12
C ALA A 143 -28.44 0.62 -4.80
N SER A 144 -29.77 0.55 -4.81
CA SER A 144 -30.65 1.68 -4.43
C SER A 144 -30.52 2.03 -2.96
N LEU A 145 -30.43 1.02 -2.08
CA LEU A 145 -30.23 1.22 -0.64
C LEU A 145 -28.87 1.87 -0.35
N VAL A 146 -27.79 1.38 -0.99
CA VAL A 146 -26.46 1.98 -0.85
C VAL A 146 -26.47 3.45 -1.25
N LYS A 147 -27.11 3.80 -2.36
CA LYS A 147 -27.24 5.20 -2.80
C LYS A 147 -28.03 6.05 -1.80
N TYR A 148 -29.11 5.51 -1.24
CA TYR A 148 -29.88 6.17 -0.20
C TYR A 148 -29.03 6.46 1.05
N ILE A 149 -28.30 5.45 1.54
CA ILE A 149 -27.41 5.59 2.69
C ILE A 149 -26.33 6.64 2.43
N ASN A 150 -25.67 6.58 1.26
CA ASN A 150 -24.61 7.53 0.90
C ASN A 150 -25.11 8.98 0.73
N GLN A 151 -26.37 9.19 0.39
CA GLN A 151 -26.98 10.52 0.25
C GLN A 151 -27.44 11.11 1.59
N SER A 152 -27.51 10.30 2.64
CA SER A 152 -27.89 10.76 3.98
C SER A 152 -26.73 11.50 4.66
N PRO A 153 -27.03 12.40 5.63
CA PRO A 153 -26.00 13.04 6.44
C PRO A 153 -25.49 12.17 7.60
N ALA A 154 -25.93 10.92 7.72
CA ALA A 154 -25.61 10.01 8.80
C ALA A 154 -24.12 9.61 8.79
N LYS A 155 -23.58 9.26 9.97
CA LYS A 155 -22.29 8.59 10.07
C LYS A 155 -22.46 7.11 9.75
N ILE A 156 -21.51 6.53 9.00
CA ILE A 156 -21.60 5.14 8.55
C ILE A 156 -20.41 4.35 9.09
N VAL A 157 -20.71 3.27 9.81
CA VAL A 157 -19.73 2.26 10.23
C VAL A 157 -19.98 1.00 9.42
N SER A 158 -19.00 0.60 8.60
CA SER A 158 -19.05 -0.66 7.86
C SER A 158 -18.35 -1.78 8.61
N ILE A 159 -19.03 -2.93 8.68
CA ILE A 159 -18.49 -4.17 9.25
C ILE A 159 -17.67 -4.87 8.18
N ASP A 160 -16.44 -5.20 8.51
CA ASP A 160 -15.44 -5.92 7.71
C ASP A 160 -15.01 -5.17 6.43
N VAL A 161 -15.92 -4.97 5.48
CA VAL A 161 -15.68 -4.25 4.22
C VAL A 161 -16.90 -3.37 3.93
N PRO A 162 -16.73 -2.12 3.47
CA PRO A 162 -17.86 -1.29 3.03
C PRO A 162 -18.67 -2.02 1.95
N SER A 163 -19.97 -2.17 2.18
CA SER A 163 -20.82 -2.96 1.29
C SER A 163 -20.77 -2.45 -0.14
N GLY A 164 -20.56 -3.35 -1.08
CA GLY A 164 -20.31 -3.04 -2.49
C GLY A 164 -18.85 -3.01 -2.88
N LEU A 165 -17.92 -2.79 -1.96
CA LEU A 165 -16.48 -2.94 -2.21
C LEU A 165 -16.10 -4.42 -2.16
N MET A 166 -15.36 -4.91 -3.14
CA MET A 166 -14.77 -6.24 -3.12
C MET A 166 -13.42 -6.20 -2.39
N ALA A 167 -13.11 -7.25 -1.66
CA ALA A 167 -11.90 -7.31 -0.83
C ALA A 167 -10.60 -7.27 -1.64
N GLU A 168 -10.64 -7.57 -2.93
CA GLU A 168 -9.47 -7.66 -3.81
C GLU A 168 -9.66 -6.84 -5.09
N ASP A 169 -10.28 -7.41 -6.11
CA ASP A 169 -10.39 -6.83 -7.46
C ASP A 169 -11.66 -6.00 -7.63
N ASN A 170 -11.49 -4.70 -7.81
CA ASN A 170 -12.56 -3.75 -8.09
C ASN A 170 -12.47 -3.16 -9.51
N THR A 171 -11.75 -3.79 -10.44
CA THR A 171 -11.50 -3.29 -11.80
C THR A 171 -12.80 -3.00 -12.55
N TYR A 172 -13.76 -3.89 -12.45
CA TYR A 172 -15.06 -3.76 -13.13
C TYR A 172 -16.21 -3.47 -12.16
N ASN A 173 -15.91 -2.97 -10.97
CA ASN A 173 -16.93 -2.66 -9.99
C ASN A 173 -17.67 -1.36 -10.30
N VAL A 174 -18.94 -1.29 -9.87
CA VAL A 174 -19.79 -0.10 -10.00
C VAL A 174 -19.61 0.78 -8.76
N ARG A 175 -18.68 1.73 -8.83
CA ARG A 175 -18.30 2.61 -7.70
C ARG A 175 -19.47 3.34 -7.03
N ALA A 176 -20.49 3.74 -7.81
CA ALA A 176 -21.69 4.38 -7.27
C ALA A 176 -22.55 3.49 -6.36
N ASN A 177 -22.29 2.17 -6.36
CA ASN A 177 -23.00 1.18 -5.57
C ASN A 177 -22.15 0.67 -4.38
N ILE A 178 -21.16 1.44 -3.94
CA ILE A 178 -20.28 1.14 -2.79
C ILE A 178 -20.60 2.13 -1.67
N ILE A 179 -20.70 1.64 -0.45
CA ILE A 179 -20.86 2.47 0.76
C ILE A 179 -19.64 3.37 0.94
N HIS A 180 -19.86 4.64 1.28
CA HIS A 180 -18.86 5.58 1.72
C HIS A 180 -18.82 5.60 3.25
N ALA A 181 -18.04 4.71 3.85
CA ALA A 181 -17.96 4.60 5.30
C ALA A 181 -17.24 5.80 5.93
N THR A 182 -17.71 6.20 7.12
CA THR A 182 -16.96 7.09 8.03
C THR A 182 -15.84 6.31 8.74
N LEU A 183 -16.17 5.06 9.09
CA LEU A 183 -15.27 4.12 9.75
C LEU A 183 -15.50 2.70 9.22
N THR A 184 -14.45 2.01 8.88
CA THR A 184 -14.47 0.57 8.56
C THR A 184 -13.83 -0.20 9.69
N LEU A 185 -14.57 -1.14 10.27
CA LEU A 185 -14.13 -2.06 11.30
C LEU A 185 -13.85 -3.41 10.66
N THR A 186 -12.62 -3.61 10.16
CA THR A 186 -12.24 -4.83 9.48
C THR A 186 -11.76 -5.88 10.46
N LEU A 187 -12.10 -7.15 10.18
CA LEU A 187 -11.81 -8.28 11.04
C LEU A 187 -10.46 -8.89 10.69
N HIS A 188 -9.67 -9.13 11.73
CA HIS A 188 -8.37 -9.79 11.75
C HIS A 188 -7.26 -9.05 11.00
N GLU A 189 -7.43 -8.75 9.69
CA GLU A 189 -6.39 -8.13 8.87
C GLU A 189 -6.97 -7.18 7.81
N ARG A 190 -6.08 -6.37 7.24
CA ARG A 190 -6.44 -5.51 6.11
C ARG A 190 -6.73 -6.33 4.88
N LYS A 191 -7.80 -5.98 4.15
CA LYS A 191 -8.08 -6.56 2.84
C LYS A 191 -7.17 -5.92 1.78
N LEU A 192 -6.85 -6.67 0.72
CA LEU A 192 -5.95 -6.19 -0.33
C LEU A 192 -6.43 -4.86 -0.95
N SER A 193 -7.73 -4.74 -1.21
CA SER A 193 -8.32 -3.52 -1.78
C SER A 193 -8.11 -2.26 -0.92
N PHE A 194 -7.91 -2.41 0.40
CA PHE A 194 -7.67 -1.27 1.29
C PHE A 194 -6.30 -0.61 1.10
N LEU A 195 -5.40 -1.26 0.38
CA LEU A 195 -4.08 -0.74 0.06
C LEU A 195 -4.07 0.09 -1.24
N PHE A 196 -5.18 0.12 -1.98
CA PHE A 196 -5.30 0.82 -3.25
C PHE A 196 -5.92 2.21 -3.09
N ALA A 197 -5.40 3.17 -3.84
CA ALA A 197 -5.87 4.56 -3.78
C ALA A 197 -7.32 4.70 -4.26
N ASP A 198 -7.73 3.90 -5.22
CA ASP A 198 -9.10 3.94 -5.78
C ASP A 198 -10.19 3.44 -4.82
N ALA A 199 -9.81 2.72 -3.75
CA ALA A 199 -10.72 2.28 -2.69
C ALA A 199 -10.81 3.25 -1.50
N GLN A 200 -9.86 4.18 -1.34
CA GLN A 200 -9.74 5.04 -0.14
C GLN A 200 -10.99 5.85 0.18
N GLN A 201 -11.68 6.34 -0.85
CA GLN A 201 -12.90 7.14 -0.66
C GLN A 201 -14.06 6.37 -0.02
N PHE A 202 -14.03 5.03 -0.04
CA PHE A 202 -15.10 4.18 0.49
C PHE A 202 -14.83 3.72 1.93
N ILE A 203 -13.56 3.67 2.34
CA ILE A 203 -13.12 3.02 3.59
C ILE A 203 -13.27 3.94 4.80
N GLY A 204 -13.10 5.26 4.61
CA GLY A 204 -13.01 6.21 5.73
C GLY A 204 -11.81 5.90 6.64
N ARG A 205 -11.98 6.04 7.95
CA ARG A 205 -10.98 5.58 8.91
C ARG A 205 -11.02 4.05 9.00
N LEU A 206 -9.86 3.42 8.98
CA LEU A 206 -9.75 1.96 9.09
C LEU A 206 -9.28 1.57 10.50
N LYS A 207 -10.02 0.67 11.15
CA LYS A 207 -9.63 0.02 12.40
C LYS A 207 -9.61 -1.49 12.20
N VAL A 208 -8.46 -2.12 12.39
CA VAL A 208 -8.32 -3.59 12.33
C VAL A 208 -8.64 -4.15 13.72
N LEU A 209 -9.56 -5.09 13.78
CA LEU A 209 -10.01 -5.75 15.01
C LEU A 209 -9.45 -7.16 15.07
N ASP A 210 -8.59 -7.43 16.05
CA ASP A 210 -8.11 -8.79 16.29
C ASP A 210 -9.23 -9.66 16.90
N ILE A 211 -9.61 -10.70 16.18
CA ILE A 211 -10.59 -11.71 16.60
C ILE A 211 -9.95 -13.03 17.00
N ARG A 212 -8.61 -13.04 17.17
CA ARG A 212 -7.80 -14.17 17.62
C ARG A 212 -8.00 -15.42 16.77
N LEU A 213 -7.71 -15.29 15.47
CA LEU A 213 -7.68 -16.45 14.57
C LEU A 213 -6.42 -17.28 14.79
N ASN A 214 -6.44 -18.52 14.30
CA ASN A 214 -5.41 -19.51 14.55
C ASN A 214 -4.04 -19.09 13.99
N GLN A 215 -3.08 -18.88 14.87
CA GLN A 215 -1.73 -18.39 14.52
C GLN A 215 -0.90 -19.45 13.77
N GLU A 216 -1.13 -20.74 14.00
CA GLU A 216 -0.42 -21.82 13.31
C GLU A 216 -0.76 -21.82 11.81
N PHE A 217 -2.04 -21.66 11.48
CA PHE A 217 -2.49 -21.54 10.08
C PHE A 217 -1.86 -20.31 9.42
N ILE A 218 -1.90 -19.14 10.10
CA ILE A 218 -1.32 -17.90 9.60
C ILE A 218 0.17 -18.06 9.30
N GLN A 219 0.92 -18.76 10.16
CA GLN A 219 2.35 -18.97 9.95
C GLN A 219 2.64 -19.93 8.80
N LYS A 220 1.89 -21.03 8.67
CA LYS A 220 2.11 -22.09 7.68
C LYS A 220 1.58 -21.78 6.29
N THR A 221 0.52 -20.97 6.19
CA THR A 221 -0.10 -20.66 4.90
C THR A 221 0.74 -19.69 4.11
N GLU A 222 1.11 -20.04 2.88
CA GLU A 222 1.79 -19.13 1.96
C GLU A 222 0.83 -18.01 1.52
N ALA A 223 1.33 -16.80 1.44
CA ALA A 223 0.61 -15.64 0.93
C ALA A 223 1.35 -15.05 -0.27
N GLN A 224 0.60 -14.50 -1.20
CA GLN A 224 1.18 -13.74 -2.31
C GLN A 224 1.47 -12.30 -1.90
N TYR A 225 0.70 -11.75 -0.97
CA TYR A 225 0.74 -10.35 -0.57
C TYR A 225 1.23 -10.20 0.87
N TYR A 226 2.10 -9.22 1.11
CA TYR A 226 2.68 -8.92 2.41
C TYR A 226 2.64 -7.42 2.65
N LEU A 227 2.47 -7.02 3.91
CA LEU A 227 2.66 -5.64 4.37
C LEU A 227 3.91 -5.60 5.25
N LEU A 228 4.81 -4.66 4.97
CA LEU A 228 6.01 -4.45 5.79
C LEU A 228 5.63 -3.95 7.18
N GLU A 229 6.26 -4.54 8.17
CA GLU A 229 6.22 -4.10 9.56
C GLU A 229 7.63 -3.71 10.02
N GLU A 230 7.72 -2.92 11.07
CA GLU A 230 9.00 -2.43 11.60
C GLU A 230 9.98 -3.57 11.90
N ASN A 231 9.51 -4.65 12.54
CA ASN A 231 10.32 -5.82 12.86
C ASN A 231 10.91 -6.51 11.62
N ASP A 232 10.18 -6.48 10.49
CA ASP A 232 10.69 -6.99 9.22
C ASP A 232 11.91 -6.22 8.74
N ILE A 233 11.96 -4.93 9.03
CA ILE A 233 13.05 -4.05 8.62
C ILE A 233 14.22 -4.14 9.60
N ARG A 234 13.95 -4.08 10.91
CA ARG A 234 14.99 -4.21 11.95
C ARG A 234 15.85 -5.47 11.75
N SER A 235 15.21 -6.59 11.46
CA SER A 235 15.91 -7.87 11.23
C SER A 235 16.76 -7.92 9.95
N ARG A 236 16.63 -6.92 9.08
CA ARG A 236 17.35 -6.83 7.79
C ARG A 236 18.40 -5.74 7.75
N LEU A 237 18.47 -4.89 8.76
CA LEU A 237 19.48 -3.85 8.80
C LEU A 237 20.87 -4.45 8.91
N LEU A 238 21.78 -3.98 8.08
CA LEU A 238 23.22 -4.27 8.20
C LEU A 238 23.83 -3.20 9.09
N HIS A 239 24.28 -3.60 10.26
CA HIS A 239 24.96 -2.73 11.22
C HIS A 239 26.36 -2.38 10.72
N ARG A 240 26.87 -1.25 11.17
CA ARG A 240 28.24 -0.81 10.89
C ARG A 240 29.12 -1.20 12.07
N ASP A 241 30.20 -1.94 11.81
CA ASP A 241 31.20 -2.26 12.82
C ASP A 241 32.01 -1.02 13.20
N ASP A 242 32.50 -0.97 14.43
CA ASP A 242 33.30 0.14 14.95
C ASP A 242 34.58 0.41 14.13
N PHE A 243 35.15 -0.63 13.51
CA PHE A 243 36.37 -0.54 12.72
C PHE A 243 36.10 -0.40 11.20
N SER A 244 34.85 -0.24 10.79
CA SER A 244 34.51 -0.07 9.37
C SER A 244 35.10 1.21 8.79
N HIS A 245 35.69 1.10 7.59
CA HIS A 245 36.18 2.25 6.84
C HIS A 245 35.33 2.50 5.57
N LYS A 246 35.58 3.62 4.88
CA LYS A 246 34.78 3.99 3.71
C LYS A 246 34.77 2.96 2.59
N GLY A 247 35.79 2.08 2.49
CA GLY A 247 35.83 1.01 1.52
C GLY A 247 34.84 -0.11 1.83
N ASP A 248 34.63 -0.44 3.10
CA ASP A 248 33.70 -1.49 3.52
C ASP A 248 32.22 -1.10 3.31
N MET A 249 31.97 0.20 3.24
CA MET A 249 30.62 0.75 3.13
C MET A 249 30.17 0.94 1.66
N GLY A 250 30.94 0.45 0.72
CA GLY A 250 30.61 0.42 -0.70
C GLY A 250 30.86 1.71 -1.48
N ASN A 251 30.83 1.59 -2.79
CA ASN A 251 31.06 2.65 -3.76
C ASN A 251 29.89 2.70 -4.77
N ALA A 252 29.10 3.76 -4.75
CA ALA A 252 27.94 3.96 -5.61
C ALA A 252 28.27 4.86 -6.80
N LEU A 253 27.75 4.51 -7.98
CA LEU A 253 27.72 5.38 -9.14
C LEU A 253 26.30 5.89 -9.38
N ILE A 254 26.12 7.20 -9.54
CA ILE A 254 24.85 7.83 -9.88
C ILE A 254 25.01 8.55 -11.22
N ILE A 255 24.30 8.11 -12.25
CA ILE A 255 24.23 8.74 -13.57
C ILE A 255 22.93 9.52 -13.63
N ALA A 256 23.02 10.84 -13.45
CA ALA A 256 21.85 11.68 -13.25
C ALA A 256 22.08 13.14 -13.64
N GLY A 257 21.00 13.85 -13.88
CA GLY A 257 21.00 15.26 -14.21
C GLY A 257 21.29 15.54 -15.69
N SER A 258 20.63 16.56 -16.19
CA SER A 258 20.90 17.21 -17.45
C SER A 258 20.83 18.73 -17.25
N TYR A 259 21.10 19.52 -18.27
CA TYR A 259 20.98 20.98 -18.16
C TYR A 259 19.54 21.38 -17.74
N GLY A 260 19.44 22.07 -16.60
CA GLY A 260 18.16 22.43 -15.97
C GLY A 260 17.56 21.39 -15.02
N MET A 261 18.17 20.19 -14.90
CA MET A 261 17.71 19.09 -14.04
C MET A 261 18.77 18.64 -13.03
N SER A 262 19.71 19.48 -12.67
CA SER A 262 20.77 19.20 -11.68
C SER A 262 20.21 18.86 -10.29
N GLY A 263 19.01 19.38 -9.95
CA GLY A 263 18.34 19.13 -8.68
C GLY A 263 18.06 17.63 -8.44
N ALA A 264 17.71 16.88 -9.48
CA ALA A 264 17.48 15.44 -9.37
C ALA A 264 18.77 14.69 -8.99
N ALA A 265 19.90 15.04 -9.63
CA ALA A 265 21.22 14.50 -9.30
C ALA A 265 21.64 14.84 -7.85
N ILE A 266 21.40 16.08 -7.41
CA ILE A 266 21.70 16.54 -6.05
C ILE A 266 20.89 15.73 -5.01
N LEU A 267 19.57 15.58 -5.22
CA LEU A 267 18.69 14.87 -4.28
C LEU A 267 19.07 13.40 -4.18
N ALA A 268 19.27 12.72 -5.32
CA ALA A 268 19.68 11.32 -5.32
C ALA A 268 21.04 11.11 -4.64
N THR A 269 22.01 12.00 -4.90
CA THR A 269 23.36 11.91 -4.32
C THR A 269 23.33 12.15 -2.81
N ARG A 270 22.64 13.20 -2.35
CA ARG A 270 22.50 13.48 -0.90
C ARG A 270 21.80 12.36 -0.16
N ALA A 271 20.73 11.79 -0.76
CA ALA A 271 20.02 10.64 -0.20
C ALA A 271 20.93 9.40 -0.10
N CYS A 272 21.73 9.15 -1.14
CA CYS A 272 22.70 8.06 -1.16
C CYS A 272 23.72 8.20 -0.02
N LEU A 273 24.33 9.39 0.13
CA LEU A 273 25.27 9.67 1.22
C LEU A 273 24.63 9.50 2.62
N ARG A 274 23.41 10.03 2.80
CA ARG A 274 22.66 9.93 4.07
C ARG A 274 22.21 8.49 4.39
N SER A 275 22.25 7.60 3.41
CA SER A 275 21.94 6.17 3.59
C SER A 275 23.16 5.30 3.92
N GLY A 276 24.30 5.94 4.20
CA GLY A 276 25.47 5.32 4.83
C GLY A 276 26.44 4.66 3.87
N VAL A 277 26.38 4.93 2.57
CA VAL A 277 27.39 4.50 1.60
C VAL A 277 28.76 5.12 1.89
N GLY A 278 29.84 4.43 1.59
CA GLY A 278 31.20 4.90 1.84
C GLY A 278 31.70 5.94 0.85
N LYS A 279 31.36 5.80 -0.44
CA LYS A 279 31.72 6.70 -1.53
C LYS A 279 30.60 6.81 -2.53
N VAL A 280 30.42 8.00 -3.10
CA VAL A 280 29.50 8.25 -4.21
C VAL A 280 30.25 8.98 -5.31
N THR A 281 30.17 8.42 -6.51
CA THR A 281 30.59 9.10 -7.74
C THR A 281 29.35 9.50 -8.52
N VAL A 282 29.29 10.73 -8.99
CA VAL A 282 28.21 11.24 -9.84
C VAL A 282 28.75 11.48 -11.24
N HIS A 283 28.16 10.78 -12.21
CA HIS A 283 28.39 11.06 -13.62
C HIS A 283 27.30 11.98 -14.15
N THR A 284 27.67 13.15 -14.64
CA THR A 284 26.74 14.23 -15.01
C THR A 284 27.35 15.13 -16.10
N PRO A 285 26.56 15.89 -16.89
CA PRO A 285 27.07 16.82 -17.87
C PRO A 285 27.95 17.92 -17.28
N LYS A 286 28.90 18.46 -18.05
CA LYS A 286 29.90 19.44 -17.59
C LYS A 286 29.28 20.68 -16.93
N LYS A 287 28.16 21.18 -17.43
CA LYS A 287 27.48 22.35 -16.83
C LYS A 287 26.96 22.15 -15.42
N ASN A 288 26.91 20.92 -14.93
CA ASN A 288 26.53 20.62 -13.57
C ASN A 288 27.71 20.66 -12.58
N TYR A 289 28.95 20.87 -13.04
CA TYR A 289 30.15 20.77 -12.20
C TYR A 289 30.06 21.68 -10.95
N ASP A 290 29.99 22.98 -11.15
CA ASP A 290 29.95 23.93 -10.03
C ASP A 290 28.75 23.70 -9.13
N ILE A 291 27.58 23.43 -9.72
CA ILE A 291 26.34 23.19 -9.00
C ILE A 291 26.49 21.98 -8.08
N MET A 292 27.05 20.88 -8.56
CA MET A 292 27.24 19.66 -7.78
C MET A 292 28.31 19.83 -6.70
N GLN A 293 29.47 20.44 -7.03
CA GLN A 293 30.55 20.70 -6.05
C GLN A 293 30.11 21.60 -4.90
N ILE A 294 29.27 22.59 -5.18
CA ILE A 294 28.72 23.49 -4.14
C ILE A 294 27.66 22.78 -3.31
N SER A 295 26.78 22.00 -3.96
CA SER A 295 25.61 21.41 -3.28
C SER A 295 25.92 20.11 -2.54
N VAL A 296 26.90 19.33 -3.02
CA VAL A 296 27.26 18.01 -2.45
C VAL A 296 28.78 17.83 -2.51
N PRO A 297 29.54 18.56 -1.66
CA PRO A 297 31.01 18.53 -1.70
C PRO A 297 31.62 17.16 -1.35
N GLU A 298 30.85 16.25 -0.73
CA GLU A 298 31.29 14.90 -0.41
C GLU A 298 31.29 13.94 -1.63
N ALA A 299 30.61 14.30 -2.74
CA ALA A 299 30.54 13.50 -3.92
C ALA A 299 31.77 13.64 -4.83
N ILE A 300 32.21 12.55 -5.41
CA ILE A 300 33.22 12.57 -6.49
C ILE A 300 32.48 12.82 -7.79
N LEU A 301 33.00 13.75 -8.63
CA LEU A 301 32.38 14.05 -9.91
C LEU A 301 33.16 13.43 -11.07
N GLN A 302 32.42 12.80 -11.97
CA GLN A 302 32.88 12.36 -13.28
C GLN A 302 32.05 13.09 -14.34
N MET A 303 32.70 13.84 -15.20
CA MET A 303 32.01 14.66 -16.20
C MET A 303 31.81 13.93 -17.51
N ASP A 304 30.61 14.01 -18.09
CA ASP A 304 30.34 13.62 -19.46
C ASP A 304 31.15 14.48 -20.46
N HIS A 305 31.35 14.00 -21.69
CA HIS A 305 31.94 14.81 -22.74
C HIS A 305 31.12 16.01 -23.13
N GLU A 306 29.79 15.84 -23.07
CA GLU A 306 28.83 16.86 -23.44
C GLU A 306 28.55 17.87 -22.30
N GLU A 307 28.23 19.09 -22.70
CA GLU A 307 27.95 20.17 -21.80
C GLU A 307 26.62 20.01 -21.06
N THR A 308 25.63 19.42 -21.70
CA THR A 308 24.21 19.52 -21.28
C THR A 308 23.50 18.21 -21.08
N ALA A 309 24.03 17.08 -21.54
CA ALA A 309 23.38 15.78 -21.55
C ALA A 309 24.35 14.64 -21.26
N PHE A 310 23.82 13.51 -20.81
CA PHE A 310 24.52 12.24 -20.72
C PHE A 310 24.61 11.61 -22.11
N THR A 311 25.81 11.28 -22.58
CA THR A 311 26.02 10.80 -23.94
C THR A 311 26.98 9.66 -24.08
N GLU A 312 27.70 9.24 -23.02
CA GLU A 312 28.63 8.12 -23.05
C GLU A 312 28.51 7.20 -21.84
N ALA A 313 28.61 5.89 -22.12
CA ALA A 313 28.65 4.88 -21.08
C ALA A 313 30.05 4.84 -20.44
N VAL A 314 30.06 4.78 -19.10
CA VAL A 314 31.28 4.74 -18.29
C VAL A 314 31.55 3.36 -17.73
N ASP A 315 32.81 3.13 -17.34
CA ASP A 315 33.23 1.90 -16.68
C ASP A 315 32.59 1.77 -15.29
N THR A 316 32.20 0.54 -14.93
CA THR A 316 31.56 0.25 -13.65
C THR A 316 32.30 -0.76 -12.80
N ASP A 317 33.49 -1.16 -13.16
CA ASP A 317 34.25 -2.25 -12.48
C ASP A 317 34.58 -1.91 -11.01
N ASP A 318 34.75 -0.63 -10.71
CA ASP A 318 35.05 -0.13 -9.35
C ASP A 318 33.80 0.19 -8.52
N PHE A 319 32.60 -0.06 -9.02
CA PHE A 319 31.36 0.32 -8.34
C PHE A 319 30.55 -0.90 -7.90
N ASP A 320 29.99 -0.80 -6.68
CA ASP A 320 29.17 -1.85 -6.08
C ASP A 320 27.68 -1.71 -6.44
N ALA A 321 27.25 -0.52 -6.89
CA ALA A 321 25.89 -0.26 -7.37
C ALA A 321 25.84 0.94 -8.31
N LEU A 322 24.87 0.90 -9.23
CA LEU A 322 24.60 1.95 -10.20
C LEU A 322 23.14 2.44 -10.09
N ALA A 323 22.92 3.75 -10.03
CA ALA A 323 21.63 4.36 -10.33
C ALA A 323 21.69 5.13 -11.65
N ILE A 324 20.62 5.03 -12.46
CA ILE A 324 20.52 5.78 -13.71
C ILE A 324 19.09 6.27 -13.94
N GLY A 325 18.95 7.56 -14.34
CA GLY A 325 17.66 8.08 -14.78
C GLY A 325 17.19 9.40 -14.20
N PRO A 326 17.41 9.73 -12.91
CA PRO A 326 16.94 10.98 -12.33
C PRO A 326 17.41 12.20 -13.13
N GLY A 327 16.45 12.94 -13.74
CA GLY A 327 16.75 14.14 -14.52
C GLY A 327 17.69 13.93 -15.72
N LEU A 328 17.76 12.73 -16.28
CA LEU A 328 18.74 12.37 -17.31
C LEU A 328 18.46 13.03 -18.67
N GLY A 329 17.20 13.34 -18.94
CA GLY A 329 16.72 13.73 -20.27
C GLY A 329 16.38 12.50 -21.13
N ARG A 330 15.72 12.75 -22.28
CA ARG A 330 15.19 11.67 -23.14
C ARG A 330 15.59 11.80 -24.60
N GLN A 331 16.65 12.56 -24.88
CA GLN A 331 17.18 12.74 -26.23
C GLN A 331 17.78 11.43 -26.74
N GLU A 332 17.80 11.21 -28.04
CA GLU A 332 18.26 9.98 -28.65
C GLU A 332 19.73 9.61 -28.28
N PRO A 333 20.70 10.55 -28.26
CA PRO A 333 22.06 10.24 -27.78
C PRO A 333 22.08 9.73 -26.34
N THR A 334 21.26 10.35 -25.45
CA THR A 334 21.12 9.93 -24.05
C THR A 334 20.48 8.53 -23.96
N ALA A 335 19.49 8.24 -24.79
CA ALA A 335 18.85 6.93 -24.82
C ALA A 335 19.82 5.82 -25.23
N ILE A 336 20.62 6.08 -26.26
CA ILE A 336 21.67 5.13 -26.72
C ILE A 336 22.75 4.92 -25.65
N ALA A 337 23.22 6.00 -25.02
CA ALA A 337 24.21 5.91 -23.95
C ALA A 337 23.66 5.14 -22.73
N MET A 338 22.39 5.39 -22.36
CA MET A 338 21.72 4.72 -21.25
C MET A 338 21.64 3.21 -21.44
N ILE A 339 21.16 2.73 -22.59
CA ILE A 339 21.07 1.29 -22.82
C ILE A 339 22.45 0.64 -22.91
N ALA A 340 23.43 1.35 -23.49
CA ALA A 340 24.83 0.89 -23.52
C ALA A 340 25.40 0.76 -22.09
N GLN A 341 25.09 1.75 -21.20
CA GLN A 341 25.48 1.72 -19.80
C GLN A 341 24.87 0.53 -19.06
N ILE A 342 23.55 0.32 -19.19
CA ILE A 342 22.85 -0.81 -18.53
C ILE A 342 23.43 -2.16 -18.97
N ARG A 343 23.75 -2.31 -20.26
CA ARG A 343 24.33 -3.55 -20.80
C ARG A 343 25.79 -3.78 -20.36
N ARG A 344 26.53 -2.72 -20.11
CA ARG A 344 27.92 -2.78 -19.69
C ARG A 344 28.08 -2.99 -18.18
N ALA A 345 27.13 -2.56 -17.38
CA ALA A 345 27.23 -2.58 -15.92
C ALA A 345 27.41 -4.01 -15.38
N GLN A 346 28.39 -4.18 -14.48
CA GLN A 346 28.69 -5.44 -13.79
C GLN A 346 28.13 -5.46 -12.34
N CYS A 347 27.55 -4.35 -11.88
CA CYS A 347 26.96 -4.20 -10.53
C CYS A 347 25.42 -4.11 -10.60
N PRO A 348 24.71 -4.29 -9.48
CA PRO A 348 23.28 -4.08 -9.41
C PRO A 348 22.85 -2.67 -9.86
N ILE A 349 21.72 -2.58 -10.57
CA ILE A 349 21.24 -1.34 -11.19
C ILE A 349 19.89 -0.94 -10.63
N VAL A 350 19.74 0.36 -10.34
CA VAL A 350 18.46 1.03 -10.08
C VAL A 350 18.13 1.95 -11.26
N THR A 351 16.95 1.78 -11.85
CA THR A 351 16.44 2.64 -12.93
C THR A 351 15.20 3.39 -12.49
N ASP A 352 15.16 4.70 -12.71
CA ASP A 352 14.04 5.57 -12.35
C ASP A 352 13.80 6.65 -13.42
N ALA A 353 12.69 7.33 -13.32
CA ALA A 353 12.37 8.58 -14.03
C ALA A 353 12.61 8.49 -15.56
N ASP A 354 13.55 9.28 -16.09
CA ASP A 354 13.78 9.34 -17.53
C ASP A 354 14.33 8.03 -18.12
N ALA A 355 15.05 7.22 -17.36
CA ALA A 355 15.46 5.88 -17.81
C ALA A 355 14.24 4.99 -18.08
N LEU A 356 13.22 5.03 -17.21
CA LEU A 356 11.97 4.28 -17.41
C LEU A 356 11.19 4.83 -18.61
N ASN A 357 11.16 6.15 -18.80
CA ASN A 357 10.52 6.77 -19.95
C ASN A 357 11.20 6.40 -21.27
N ILE A 358 12.53 6.31 -21.30
CA ILE A 358 13.31 5.86 -22.46
C ILE A 358 12.97 4.38 -22.75
N LEU A 359 12.98 3.51 -21.75
CA LEU A 359 12.59 2.10 -21.92
C LEU A 359 11.16 1.95 -22.44
N ALA A 360 10.23 2.78 -21.99
CA ALA A 360 8.85 2.80 -22.50
C ALA A 360 8.76 3.19 -23.98
N SER A 361 9.63 4.08 -24.44
CA SER A 361 9.72 4.49 -25.85
C SER A 361 10.43 3.44 -26.72
N HIS A 362 11.33 2.67 -26.13
CA HIS A 362 12.16 1.64 -26.81
C HIS A 362 11.92 0.24 -26.20
N ARG A 363 10.69 -0.23 -26.21
CA ARG A 363 10.27 -1.46 -25.49
C ARG A 363 11.10 -2.70 -25.79
N ALA A 364 11.60 -2.83 -27.01
CA ALA A 364 12.48 -3.94 -27.37
C ALA A 364 13.75 -4.01 -26.51
N TRP A 365 14.19 -2.89 -25.95
CA TRP A 365 15.36 -2.84 -25.07
C TRP A 365 15.11 -3.44 -23.68
N MET A 366 13.84 -3.55 -23.25
CA MET A 366 13.53 -4.21 -21.99
C MET A 366 13.98 -5.67 -21.94
N GLN A 367 14.03 -6.36 -23.08
CA GLN A 367 14.55 -7.72 -23.17
C GLN A 367 16.07 -7.81 -22.96
N GLN A 368 16.77 -6.69 -22.99
CA GLN A 368 18.22 -6.59 -22.82
C GLN A 368 18.61 -6.20 -21.39
N LEU A 369 17.65 -5.98 -20.52
CA LEU A 369 17.89 -5.63 -19.12
C LEU A 369 18.47 -6.83 -18.36
N PRO A 370 19.44 -6.62 -17.47
CA PRO A 370 19.97 -7.68 -16.63
C PRO A 370 18.92 -8.16 -15.62
N LYS A 371 18.95 -9.46 -15.32
CA LYS A 371 18.12 -10.01 -14.24
C LYS A 371 18.47 -9.35 -12.91
N GLY A 372 17.46 -9.13 -12.09
CA GLY A 372 17.64 -8.48 -10.79
C GLY A 372 17.73 -6.95 -10.85
N ILE A 373 17.54 -6.33 -12.02
CA ILE A 373 17.43 -4.88 -12.13
C ILE A 373 16.28 -4.36 -11.26
N ILE A 374 16.47 -3.20 -10.61
CA ILE A 374 15.44 -2.54 -9.84
C ILE A 374 14.86 -1.40 -10.67
N MET A 375 13.54 -1.34 -10.74
CA MET A 375 12.79 -0.30 -11.43
C MET A 375 11.81 0.37 -10.44
N THR A 376 11.72 1.70 -10.47
CA THR A 376 10.90 2.44 -9.51
C THR A 376 9.83 3.32 -10.18
N PRO A 377 8.93 2.75 -11.01
CA PRO A 377 7.92 3.53 -11.72
C PRO A 377 6.83 4.07 -10.79
N HIS A 378 6.38 5.30 -11.03
CA HIS A 378 5.06 5.73 -10.60
C HIS A 378 3.98 5.23 -11.58
N ALA A 379 2.69 5.35 -11.24
CA ALA A 379 1.59 4.81 -12.03
C ALA A 379 1.66 5.16 -13.53
N LYS A 380 1.91 6.43 -13.87
CA LYS A 380 1.98 6.86 -15.29
C LYS A 380 3.21 6.34 -16.03
N GLU A 381 4.35 6.14 -15.35
CA GLU A 381 5.54 5.53 -15.93
C GLU A 381 5.29 4.05 -16.22
N LEU A 382 4.67 3.34 -15.27
CA LEU A 382 4.29 1.95 -15.47
C LEU A 382 3.30 1.79 -16.65
N ASP A 383 2.27 2.64 -16.71
CA ASP A 383 1.29 2.61 -17.81
C ASP A 383 1.98 2.78 -19.18
N ARG A 384 3.04 3.62 -19.26
CA ARG A 384 3.86 3.75 -20.49
C ARG A 384 4.69 2.48 -20.77
N LEU A 385 5.32 1.92 -19.73
CA LEU A 385 6.10 0.68 -19.85
C LEU A 385 5.23 -0.50 -20.33
N THR A 386 4.03 -0.63 -19.80
CA THR A 386 3.08 -1.70 -20.16
C THR A 386 2.25 -1.40 -21.41
N GLY A 387 2.19 -0.14 -21.86
CA GLY A 387 1.63 0.28 -23.14
C GLY A 387 0.21 0.76 -23.12
N SER A 388 -0.47 0.68 -22.01
CA SER A 388 -1.83 1.20 -21.86
C SER A 388 -2.10 1.55 -20.39
N PRO A 389 -2.93 2.57 -20.14
CA PRO A 389 -3.43 2.86 -18.80
C PRO A 389 -4.17 1.66 -18.22
N ALA A 390 -3.99 1.41 -16.93
CA ALA A 390 -4.81 0.46 -16.20
C ALA A 390 -6.13 1.11 -15.77
N ASN A 391 -7.21 0.32 -15.73
CA ASN A 391 -8.55 0.80 -15.35
C ASN A 391 -8.72 0.94 -13.82
N ALA A 392 -7.92 0.19 -13.04
CA ALA A 392 -7.93 0.17 -11.59
C ALA A 392 -6.55 -0.14 -11.04
N ASP A 393 -6.34 0.14 -9.74
CA ASP A 393 -5.06 -0.10 -9.08
C ASP A 393 -4.73 -1.59 -8.96
N TYR A 394 -5.74 -2.46 -8.80
CA TYR A 394 -5.54 -3.90 -8.85
C TYR A 394 -4.99 -4.37 -10.20
N GLU A 395 -5.58 -3.94 -11.31
CA GLU A 395 -5.10 -4.26 -12.66
C GLU A 395 -3.66 -3.75 -12.88
N ARG A 396 -3.36 -2.54 -12.38
CA ARG A 396 -2.01 -1.97 -12.44
C ARG A 396 -1.00 -2.82 -11.67
N LEU A 397 -1.38 -3.29 -10.48
CA LEU A 397 -0.56 -4.20 -9.68
C LEU A 397 -0.29 -5.52 -10.42
N GLN A 398 -1.33 -6.14 -11.01
CA GLN A 398 -1.16 -7.39 -11.76
C GLN A 398 -0.21 -7.21 -12.96
N ARG A 399 -0.35 -6.15 -13.74
CA ARG A 399 0.56 -5.81 -14.84
C ARG A 399 2.00 -5.58 -14.35
N THR A 400 2.17 -4.99 -13.16
CA THR A 400 3.49 -4.82 -12.55
C THR A 400 4.10 -6.16 -12.18
N CYS A 401 3.33 -7.07 -11.60
CA CYS A 401 3.78 -8.42 -11.28
C CYS A 401 4.16 -9.22 -12.53
N GLU A 402 3.37 -9.13 -13.60
CA GLU A 402 3.67 -9.77 -14.88
C GLU A 402 4.98 -9.24 -15.47
N LEU A 403 5.17 -7.93 -15.44
CA LEU A 403 6.40 -7.29 -15.90
C LEU A 403 7.61 -7.72 -15.06
N ALA A 404 7.49 -7.72 -13.73
CA ALA A 404 8.54 -8.16 -12.82
C ALA A 404 8.95 -9.63 -13.07
N LYS A 405 7.96 -10.50 -13.26
CA LYS A 405 8.19 -11.91 -13.64
C LYS A 405 8.90 -12.06 -14.99
N SER A 406 8.40 -11.37 -16.02
CA SER A 406 8.91 -11.50 -17.38
C SER A 406 10.36 -11.01 -17.51
N LEU A 407 10.70 -9.92 -16.82
CA LEU A 407 12.02 -9.33 -16.81
C LEU A 407 12.94 -9.92 -15.73
N GLN A 408 12.42 -10.73 -14.82
CA GLN A 408 13.13 -11.17 -13.62
C GLN A 408 13.67 -9.96 -12.82
N ALA A 409 12.85 -8.90 -12.71
CA ALA A 409 13.19 -7.61 -12.12
C ALA A 409 12.46 -7.39 -10.78
N TYR A 410 13.01 -6.51 -9.95
CA TYR A 410 12.33 -5.97 -8.77
C TYR A 410 11.67 -4.66 -9.16
N ILE A 411 10.35 -4.56 -9.07
CA ILE A 411 9.64 -3.35 -9.50
C ILE A 411 8.89 -2.75 -8.32
N ILE A 412 9.26 -1.52 -7.96
CA ILE A 412 8.57 -0.72 -6.95
C ILE A 412 7.56 0.18 -7.65
N LEU A 413 6.29 -0.20 -7.61
CA LEU A 413 5.19 0.68 -8.03
C LEU A 413 4.96 1.73 -6.94
N LYS A 414 5.37 2.97 -7.23
CA LYS A 414 5.27 4.10 -6.28
C LYS A 414 3.82 4.54 -6.07
N GLY A 415 3.41 4.69 -4.80
CA GLY A 415 2.09 5.14 -4.36
C GLY A 415 2.06 5.35 -2.86
N HIS A 416 0.88 5.60 -2.28
CA HIS A 416 0.73 5.73 -0.82
C HIS A 416 1.22 4.46 -0.10
N ASN A 417 0.74 3.30 -0.52
CA ASN A 417 1.28 2.00 -0.12
C ASN A 417 2.12 1.47 -1.29
N SER A 418 3.35 1.97 -1.46
CA SER A 418 4.22 1.50 -2.54
C SER A 418 4.33 -0.02 -2.53
N ALA A 419 4.22 -0.65 -3.72
CA ALA A 419 4.21 -2.10 -3.86
C ALA A 419 5.48 -2.59 -4.55
N LEU A 420 6.27 -3.40 -3.87
CA LEU A 420 7.40 -4.12 -4.44
C LEU A 420 6.92 -5.44 -5.05
N CYS A 421 6.89 -5.53 -6.36
CA CYS A 421 6.64 -6.77 -7.10
C CYS A 421 7.95 -7.52 -7.32
N LEU A 422 8.00 -8.77 -6.88
CA LEU A 422 9.16 -9.63 -6.93
C LEU A 422 9.19 -10.49 -8.20
N PRO A 423 10.37 -10.97 -8.65
CA PRO A 423 10.48 -11.89 -9.79
C PRO A 423 9.67 -13.18 -9.65
N ASN A 424 9.42 -13.64 -8.43
CA ASN A 424 8.61 -14.84 -8.16
C ASN A 424 7.10 -14.58 -8.16
N GLY A 425 6.66 -13.32 -8.27
CA GLY A 425 5.26 -12.90 -8.29
C GLY A 425 4.67 -12.54 -6.93
N ASN A 426 5.44 -12.60 -5.86
CA ASN A 426 5.02 -12.07 -4.56
C ASN A 426 5.06 -10.54 -4.58
N VAL A 427 4.23 -9.93 -3.74
CA VAL A 427 4.11 -8.48 -3.60
C VAL A 427 4.29 -8.09 -2.14
N ILE A 428 5.11 -7.07 -1.90
CA ILE A 428 5.37 -6.53 -0.58
C ILE A 428 4.96 -5.06 -0.57
N PHE A 429 3.95 -4.72 0.21
CA PHE A 429 3.47 -3.34 0.37
C PHE A 429 4.22 -2.63 1.48
N ASN A 430 4.52 -1.36 1.24
CA ASN A 430 5.08 -0.48 2.27
C ASN A 430 3.98 0.07 3.19
N SER A 431 4.27 0.17 4.47
CA SER A 431 3.34 0.67 5.50
C SER A 431 3.64 2.09 5.98
N THR A 432 4.76 2.67 5.54
CA THR A 432 5.22 4.02 5.92
C THR A 432 5.03 5.03 4.79
N GLY A 433 5.00 6.29 5.14
CA GLY A 433 4.83 7.40 4.22
C GLY A 433 3.47 8.08 4.33
N ASN A 434 3.41 9.30 3.84
CA ASN A 434 2.22 10.14 3.92
C ASN A 434 2.04 11.01 2.67
N SER A 435 0.87 11.66 2.56
CA SER A 435 0.51 12.48 1.41
C SER A 435 1.40 13.73 1.20
N GLY A 436 2.09 14.22 2.23
CA GLY A 436 3.04 15.32 2.11
C GLY A 436 4.25 14.97 1.24
N MET A 437 4.56 13.67 1.09
CA MET A 437 5.65 13.21 0.22
C MET A 437 5.31 13.28 -1.28
N ALA A 438 4.10 13.68 -1.65
CA ALA A 438 3.68 13.89 -3.03
C ALA A 438 4.27 15.20 -3.61
N THR A 439 5.58 15.32 -3.59
CA THR A 439 6.37 16.47 -4.03
C THR A 439 7.44 16.05 -5.04
N ALA A 440 7.87 16.98 -5.88
CA ALA A 440 8.93 16.73 -6.86
C ALA A 440 10.25 16.35 -6.16
N GLY A 441 10.97 15.39 -6.71
CA GLY A 441 12.25 14.91 -6.17
C GLY A 441 12.15 13.80 -5.12
N SER A 442 10.95 13.49 -4.59
CA SER A 442 10.78 12.38 -3.63
C SER A 442 11.20 11.02 -4.22
N GLY A 443 10.96 10.79 -5.52
CA GLY A 443 11.44 9.61 -6.23
C GLY A 443 12.96 9.55 -6.35
N ASP A 444 13.60 10.69 -6.63
CA ASP A 444 15.06 10.78 -6.72
C ASP A 444 15.73 10.43 -5.38
N VAL A 445 15.10 10.84 -4.27
CA VAL A 445 15.53 10.45 -2.91
C VAL A 445 15.45 8.94 -2.71
N LEU A 446 14.33 8.31 -3.09
CA LEU A 446 14.19 6.85 -2.99
C LEU A 446 15.25 6.11 -3.81
N THR A 447 15.51 6.58 -5.03
CA THR A 447 16.56 6.03 -5.89
C THR A 447 17.94 6.09 -5.22
N GLY A 448 18.28 7.23 -4.61
CA GLY A 448 19.53 7.38 -3.86
C GLY A 448 19.64 6.45 -2.65
N ILE A 449 18.56 6.29 -1.88
CA ILE A 449 18.52 5.38 -0.72
C ILE A 449 18.78 3.93 -1.16
N ILE A 450 18.03 3.43 -2.17
CA ILE A 450 18.17 2.05 -2.65
C ILE A 450 19.57 1.79 -3.18
N THR A 451 20.14 2.75 -3.93
CA THR A 451 21.49 2.64 -4.49
C THR A 451 22.55 2.52 -3.39
N ALA A 452 22.43 3.31 -2.32
CA ALA A 452 23.34 3.22 -1.18
C ALA A 452 23.25 1.85 -0.49
N LEU A 453 22.04 1.34 -0.28
CA LEU A 453 21.85 0.04 0.35
C LEU A 453 22.45 -1.09 -0.51
N LEU A 454 22.25 -1.06 -1.82
CA LEU A 454 22.89 -2.01 -2.74
C LEU A 454 24.42 -1.93 -2.66
N ALA A 455 24.99 -0.73 -2.71
CA ALA A 455 26.43 -0.54 -2.61
C ALA A 455 26.99 -1.05 -1.27
N ARG A 456 26.23 -0.98 -0.20
CA ARG A 456 26.55 -1.54 1.12
C ARG A 456 26.41 -3.06 1.20
N GLY A 457 26.07 -3.76 0.10
CA GLY A 457 25.99 -5.22 0.06
C GLY A 457 24.60 -5.80 0.39
N TYR A 458 23.55 -4.98 0.46
CA TYR A 458 22.20 -5.54 0.56
C TYR A 458 21.81 -6.27 -0.73
N HIS A 459 21.20 -7.44 -0.59
CA HIS A 459 20.53 -8.09 -1.72
C HIS A 459 19.38 -7.21 -2.24
N GLN A 460 19.08 -7.25 -3.54
CA GLN A 460 18.10 -6.37 -4.20
C GLN A 460 16.76 -6.30 -3.49
N GLN A 461 16.19 -7.44 -3.09
CA GLN A 461 14.92 -7.48 -2.36
C GLN A 461 15.00 -6.70 -1.03
N ASN A 462 16.05 -6.92 -0.24
CA ASN A 462 16.23 -6.25 1.04
C ASN A 462 16.51 -4.76 0.86
N ALA A 463 17.31 -4.37 -0.15
CA ALA A 463 17.54 -2.97 -0.49
C ALA A 463 16.22 -2.24 -0.84
N CYS A 464 15.34 -2.89 -1.61
CA CYS A 464 14.01 -2.36 -1.93
C CYS A 464 13.13 -2.24 -0.67
N MET A 465 13.04 -3.29 0.14
CA MET A 465 12.20 -3.30 1.36
C MET A 465 12.64 -2.24 2.37
N VAL A 466 13.93 -2.25 2.73
CA VAL A 466 14.52 -1.31 3.68
C VAL A 466 14.47 0.12 3.11
N GLY A 467 14.77 0.29 1.83
CA GLY A 467 14.75 1.59 1.17
C GLY A 467 13.36 2.23 1.13
N MET A 468 12.32 1.47 0.76
CA MET A 468 10.94 1.98 0.76
C MET A 468 10.48 2.36 2.17
N TYR A 469 10.80 1.51 3.16
CA TYR A 469 10.38 1.74 4.54
C TYR A 469 11.07 2.97 5.13
N LEU A 470 12.39 3.09 5.01
CA LEU A 470 13.17 4.25 5.46
C LEU A 470 12.72 5.55 4.80
N HIS A 471 12.49 5.52 3.48
CA HIS A 471 12.00 6.67 2.73
C HIS A 471 10.66 7.17 3.29
N GLY A 472 9.71 6.24 3.51
CA GLY A 472 8.40 6.57 4.07
C GLY A 472 8.50 7.03 5.52
N LEU A 473 9.27 6.33 6.37
CA LEU A 473 9.47 6.67 7.78
C LEU A 473 10.10 8.06 7.94
N ALA A 474 11.12 8.38 7.13
CA ALA A 474 11.73 9.72 7.13
C ALA A 474 10.70 10.80 6.74
N GLY A 475 9.84 10.52 5.75
CA GLY A 475 8.73 11.39 5.37
C GLY A 475 7.70 11.56 6.48
N ASP A 476 7.39 10.50 7.23
CA ASP A 476 6.47 10.56 8.37
C ASP A 476 7.03 11.38 9.54
N LEU A 477 8.32 11.23 9.82
CA LEU A 477 9.02 12.04 10.83
C LEU A 477 9.06 13.51 10.42
N ALA A 478 9.37 13.80 9.15
CA ALA A 478 9.35 15.16 8.63
C ALA A 478 7.94 15.79 8.73
N ALA A 479 6.90 15.05 8.36
CA ALA A 479 5.52 15.52 8.42
C ALA A 479 5.04 15.80 9.86
N LYS A 480 5.52 15.08 10.86
CA LYS A 480 5.23 15.34 12.28
C LYS A 480 5.76 16.71 12.74
N VAL A 481 6.88 17.14 12.18
CA VAL A 481 7.55 18.41 12.57
C VAL A 481 7.10 19.57 11.70
N LEU A 482 7.04 19.37 10.38
CA LEU A 482 6.83 20.42 9.39
C LEU A 482 5.38 20.53 8.89
N GLY A 483 4.56 19.51 9.17
CA GLY A 483 3.26 19.33 8.54
C GLY A 483 3.39 18.77 7.11
N LYS A 484 2.26 18.30 6.57
CA LYS A 484 2.23 17.67 5.24
C LYS A 484 2.31 18.67 4.09
N GLU A 485 1.78 19.87 4.29
CA GLU A 485 1.68 20.89 3.23
C GLU A 485 3.02 21.53 2.88
N SER A 486 3.95 21.60 3.82
CA SER A 486 5.26 22.25 3.63
C SER A 486 6.39 21.28 3.32
N LEU A 487 6.12 19.98 3.32
CA LEU A 487 7.14 18.96 3.15
C LEU A 487 7.69 18.95 1.72
N VAL A 488 9.02 19.02 1.60
CA VAL A 488 9.74 18.90 0.32
C VAL A 488 10.72 17.72 0.36
N ALA A 489 11.21 17.29 -0.80
CA ALA A 489 12.11 16.13 -0.90
C ALA A 489 13.39 16.26 -0.06
N GLY A 490 13.92 17.48 0.10
CA GLY A 490 15.07 17.74 0.97
C GLY A 490 14.81 17.42 2.44
N ASP A 491 13.58 17.55 2.91
CA ASP A 491 13.22 17.23 4.29
C ASP A 491 13.27 15.74 4.53
N ILE A 492 12.83 14.93 3.57
CA ILE A 492 12.96 13.46 3.65
C ILE A 492 14.43 13.08 3.88
N ILE A 493 15.35 13.69 3.11
CA ILE A 493 16.80 13.46 3.27
C ILE A 493 17.30 13.88 4.66
N ASN A 494 16.81 15.01 5.17
CA ASN A 494 17.22 15.53 6.46
C ASN A 494 16.75 14.66 7.62
N PHE A 495 15.63 13.95 7.48
CA PHE A 495 15.09 13.04 8.50
C PHE A 495 15.51 11.56 8.32
N LEU A 496 16.29 11.21 7.29
CA LEU A 496 16.86 9.86 7.16
C LEU A 496 17.71 9.44 8.36
N PRO A 497 18.60 10.29 8.93
CA PRO A 497 19.37 9.90 10.11
C PRO A 497 18.49 9.50 11.29
N GLU A 498 17.38 10.22 11.52
CA GLU A 498 16.45 9.90 12.60
C GLU A 498 15.68 8.59 12.31
N ALA A 499 15.30 8.37 11.05
CA ALA A 499 14.65 7.13 10.64
C ALA A 499 15.56 5.91 10.86
N PHE A 500 16.85 6.00 10.53
CA PHE A 500 17.81 4.94 10.82
C PHE A 500 17.95 4.70 12.31
N LYS A 501 18.11 5.75 13.10
CA LYS A 501 18.28 5.67 14.55
C LYS A 501 17.11 4.98 15.23
N LEU A 502 15.86 5.31 14.83
CA LEU A 502 14.67 4.64 15.36
C LEU A 502 14.60 3.14 15.05
N LEU A 503 15.26 2.69 14.01
CA LEU A 503 15.30 1.28 13.63
C LEU A 503 16.49 0.53 14.22
N ASP A 504 17.52 1.24 14.65
CA ASP A 504 18.75 0.68 15.28
C ASP A 504 18.57 0.46 16.80
N ASP A 505 17.73 1.28 17.45
CA ASP A 505 17.35 1.17 18.87
C ASP A 505 16.35 0.01 19.10
#